data_ca87eb636d54541d3cbd6ea272f4a49e
#
_entry.id   ca87eb636d54541d3cbd6ea272f4a49e
#
_cell.length_a   1.000
_cell.length_b   1.000
_cell.length_c   1.000
_cell.angle_alpha   90.00
_cell.angle_beta   90.00
_cell.angle_gamma   90.00
#
_symmetry.space_group_name_H-M   'P 1'
#
loop_
_entity.id
_entity.type
_entity.pdbx_description
1 polymer ?
#
loop_
_entity_poly.entity_id
_entity_poly.type
_entity_poly.pdbx_seq_one_letter_code
_entity_poly.pdbx_strand_id
1 'polypeptide(L)'
;MTVEAGQVLPELAIDVTTTFVVASAIATRDFQDVHHDRDGAIARGSQDIFLNILTTTGLVQRYVTEWAGPEAIVRKIAIRLGVPCYAGDTLTFSGTVAAGPGSGGDCVVEVVGRCRLGDHVTGTVRLAGGGAA
;
A
#
# COMPACT_ATOMS: atom_id res chain seq x y z
N MET A 1 -5.57 10.45 21.43
CA MET A 1 -4.52 9.45 21.57
C MET A 1 -3.21 10.04 21.09
N THR A 2 -2.15 9.80 21.83
CA THR A 2 -0.81 10.31 21.48
C THR A 2 -0.12 9.33 20.55
N VAL A 3 0.38 9.81 19.43
CA VAL A 3 1.16 9.02 18.49
C VAL A 3 2.64 9.16 18.83
N GLU A 4 3.31 8.06 19.04
CA GLU A 4 4.71 8.03 19.46
C GLU A 4 5.56 7.16 18.53
N ALA A 5 6.82 7.54 18.38
CA ALA A 5 7.79 6.73 17.65
C ALA A 5 7.87 5.31 18.26
N GLY A 6 7.93 4.30 17.41
CA GLY A 6 7.92 2.91 17.83
C GLY A 6 6.54 2.27 17.94
N GLN A 7 5.49 3.05 17.89
CA GLN A 7 4.12 2.51 17.90
C GLN A 7 3.89 1.65 16.67
N VAL A 8 3.34 0.44 16.87
CA VAL A 8 3.05 -0.50 15.80
C VAL A 8 1.59 -0.37 15.38
N LEU A 9 1.33 -0.24 14.09
CA LEU A 9 -0.01 -0.23 13.54
C LEU A 9 -0.57 -1.65 13.44
N PRO A 10 -1.90 -1.82 13.57
CA PRO A 10 -2.52 -3.11 13.28
C PRO A 10 -2.23 -3.54 11.83
N GLU A 11 -2.09 -4.84 11.59
CA GLU A 11 -1.95 -5.35 10.23
C GLU A 11 -3.24 -5.25 9.45
N LEU A 12 -3.13 -5.09 8.13
CA LEU A 12 -4.25 -5.13 7.20
C LEU A 12 -3.94 -6.13 6.09
N ALA A 13 -4.75 -7.16 5.98
CA ALA A 13 -4.63 -8.16 4.91
C ALA A 13 -5.67 -7.87 3.83
N ILE A 14 -5.24 -7.86 2.59
CA ILE A 14 -6.08 -7.61 1.42
C ILE A 14 -6.01 -8.81 0.49
N ASP A 15 -7.17 -9.37 0.16
CA ASP A 15 -7.27 -10.42 -0.84
C ASP A 15 -7.13 -9.80 -2.23
N VAL A 16 -6.05 -10.15 -2.91
CA VAL A 16 -5.73 -9.64 -4.24
C VAL A 16 -6.36 -10.57 -5.27
N THR A 17 -7.67 -10.42 -5.47
CA THR A 17 -8.42 -11.23 -6.43
C THR A 17 -8.12 -10.78 -7.86
N THR A 18 -8.39 -11.65 -8.84
CA THR A 18 -8.32 -11.27 -10.25
C THR A 18 -9.19 -10.04 -10.54
N THR A 19 -10.41 -10.02 -10.01
CA THR A 19 -11.31 -8.86 -10.16
C THR A 19 -10.70 -7.59 -9.60
N PHE A 20 -10.07 -7.67 -8.42
CA PHE A 20 -9.45 -6.51 -7.79
C PHE A 20 -8.29 -5.96 -8.65
N VAL A 21 -7.42 -6.85 -9.14
CA VAL A 21 -6.28 -6.46 -9.99
C VAL A 21 -6.77 -5.74 -11.26
N VAL A 22 -7.74 -6.33 -11.94
CA VAL A 22 -8.31 -5.77 -13.17
C VAL A 22 -9.05 -4.46 -12.90
N ALA A 23 -9.95 -4.44 -11.92
CA ALA A 23 -10.78 -3.28 -11.63
C ALA A 23 -9.94 -2.09 -11.18
N SER A 24 -8.93 -2.30 -10.35
CA SER A 24 -8.08 -1.22 -9.87
C SER A 24 -7.16 -0.68 -10.96
N ALA A 25 -6.68 -1.53 -11.87
CA ALA A 25 -5.93 -1.08 -13.03
C ALA A 25 -6.80 -0.18 -13.93
N ILE A 26 -8.01 -0.58 -14.22
CA ILE A 26 -8.96 0.21 -15.02
C ILE A 26 -9.31 1.53 -14.31
N ALA A 27 -9.58 1.47 -13.02
CA ALA A 27 -9.92 2.65 -12.23
C ALA A 27 -8.79 3.69 -12.20
N THR A 28 -7.55 3.25 -12.26
CA THR A 28 -6.36 4.13 -12.30
C THR A 28 -5.91 4.44 -13.72
N ARG A 29 -6.66 4.00 -14.73
CA ARG A 29 -6.37 4.19 -16.16
C ARG A 29 -5.02 3.62 -16.59
N ASP A 30 -4.62 2.53 -15.99
CA ASP A 30 -3.43 1.77 -16.37
C ASP A 30 -3.86 0.58 -17.22
N PHE A 31 -3.80 0.76 -18.53
CA PHE A 31 -4.35 -0.21 -19.49
C PHE A 31 -3.29 -1.19 -20.02
N GLN A 32 -2.14 -1.28 -19.37
CA GLN A 32 -1.14 -2.28 -19.73
C GLN A 32 -1.70 -3.69 -19.53
N ASP A 33 -1.46 -4.56 -20.48
CA ASP A 33 -2.02 -5.92 -20.49
C ASP A 33 -1.59 -6.77 -19.29
N VAL A 34 -0.41 -6.54 -18.73
CA VAL A 34 0.08 -7.24 -17.53
C VAL A 34 -0.79 -7.05 -16.29
N HIS A 35 -1.71 -6.08 -16.30
CA HIS A 35 -2.60 -5.80 -15.18
C HIS A 35 -4.05 -6.25 -15.44
N HIS A 36 -4.39 -6.74 -16.63
CA HIS A 36 -5.76 -7.15 -16.93
C HIS A 36 -5.89 -8.33 -17.89
N ASP A 37 -4.85 -8.68 -18.64
CA ASP A 37 -4.87 -9.75 -19.64
C ASP A 37 -3.87 -10.82 -19.22
N ARG A 38 -4.38 -11.95 -18.70
CA ARG A 38 -3.52 -13.02 -18.20
C ARG A 38 -2.65 -13.61 -19.32
N ASP A 39 -3.20 -13.85 -20.49
CA ASP A 39 -2.44 -14.39 -21.62
C ASP A 39 -1.37 -13.41 -22.08
N GLY A 40 -1.70 -12.14 -22.12
CA GLY A 40 -0.75 -11.06 -22.41
C GLY A 40 0.37 -10.98 -21.38
N ALA A 41 0.04 -11.08 -20.09
CA ALA A 41 1.02 -11.08 -19.02
C ALA A 41 1.97 -12.27 -19.13
N ILE A 42 1.45 -13.46 -19.37
CA ILE A 42 2.25 -14.68 -19.54
C ILE A 42 3.15 -14.56 -20.76
N ALA A 43 2.65 -14.03 -21.86
CA ALA A 43 3.44 -13.81 -23.07
C ALA A 43 4.62 -12.84 -22.85
N ARG A 44 4.49 -11.93 -21.88
CA ARG A 44 5.56 -11.00 -21.48
C ARG A 44 6.47 -11.54 -20.39
N GLY A 45 6.30 -12.80 -19.97
CA GLY A 45 7.16 -13.47 -19.00
C GLY A 45 6.67 -13.40 -17.55
N SER A 46 5.49 -12.85 -17.28
CA SER A 46 4.89 -12.86 -15.94
C SER A 46 4.16 -14.16 -15.68
N GLN A 47 4.02 -14.53 -14.40
CA GLN A 47 3.27 -15.74 -14.01
C GLN A 47 1.76 -15.54 -14.15
N ASP A 48 1.29 -14.33 -13.95
CA ASP A 48 -0.12 -13.94 -13.97
C ASP A 48 -0.20 -12.41 -14.09
N ILE A 49 -1.40 -11.87 -14.10
CA ILE A 49 -1.61 -10.43 -13.94
C ILE A 49 -1.25 -10.02 -12.51
N PHE A 50 -0.83 -8.78 -12.33
CA PHE A 50 -0.37 -8.28 -11.03
C PHE A 50 -0.80 -6.84 -10.80
N LEU A 51 -0.72 -6.40 -9.53
CA LEU A 51 -1.08 -5.04 -9.13
C LEU A 51 -0.20 -4.00 -9.82
N ASN A 52 -0.82 -2.92 -10.25
CA ASN A 52 -0.11 -1.76 -10.78
C ASN A 52 0.34 -0.81 -9.65
N ILE A 53 1.31 0.05 -9.96
CA ILE A 53 1.92 0.94 -8.95
C ILE A 53 0.91 1.93 -8.36
N LEU A 54 -0.02 2.43 -9.15
CA LEU A 54 -1.02 3.39 -8.65
C LEU A 54 -1.94 2.74 -7.62
N THR A 55 -2.36 1.50 -7.86
CA THR A 55 -3.15 0.73 -6.89
C THR A 55 -2.36 0.49 -5.62
N THR A 56 -1.11 0.04 -5.73
CA THR A 56 -0.25 -0.20 -4.57
C THR A 56 -0.05 1.07 -3.75
N THR A 57 0.18 2.20 -4.39
CA THR A 57 0.30 3.50 -3.71
C THR A 57 -1.00 3.85 -2.97
N GLY A 58 -2.15 3.66 -3.60
CA GLY A 58 -3.45 3.89 -2.99
C GLY A 58 -3.70 2.98 -1.79
N LEU A 59 -3.28 1.73 -1.86
CA LEU A 59 -3.40 0.79 -0.73
C LEU A 59 -2.52 1.18 0.45
N VAL A 60 -1.32 1.67 0.19
CA VAL A 60 -0.44 2.21 1.25
C VAL A 60 -1.13 3.39 1.94
N GLN A 61 -1.70 4.30 1.18
CA GLN A 61 -2.45 5.42 1.73
C GLN A 61 -3.65 4.93 2.56
N ARG A 62 -4.45 4.03 2.02
CA ARG A 62 -5.59 3.44 2.73
C ARG A 62 -5.18 2.86 4.07
N TYR A 63 -4.11 2.07 4.09
CA TYR A 63 -3.62 1.44 5.30
C TYR A 63 -3.35 2.46 6.41
N VAL A 64 -2.63 3.52 6.07
CA VAL A 64 -2.26 4.54 7.05
C VAL A 64 -3.45 5.41 7.45
N THR A 65 -4.30 5.80 6.51
CA THR A 65 -5.45 6.67 6.81
C THR A 65 -6.56 5.94 7.58
N GLU A 66 -6.74 4.64 7.39
CA GLU A 66 -7.66 3.86 8.23
C GLU A 66 -7.22 3.86 9.70
N TRP A 67 -5.92 3.79 9.95
CA TRP A 67 -5.38 3.90 11.29
C TRP A 67 -5.44 5.34 11.84
N ALA A 68 -5.03 6.32 11.04
CA ALA A 68 -4.91 7.70 11.48
C ALA A 68 -6.26 8.41 11.63
N GLY A 69 -7.30 7.95 10.94
CA GLY A 69 -8.62 8.53 10.98
C GLY A 69 -8.89 9.58 9.90
N PRO A 70 -10.15 10.03 9.78
CA PRO A 70 -10.60 10.86 8.66
C PRO A 70 -10.05 12.29 8.67
N GLU A 71 -9.52 12.75 9.78
CA GLU A 71 -8.97 14.11 9.88
C GLU A 71 -7.49 14.18 9.48
N ALA A 72 -6.85 13.04 9.24
CA ALA A 72 -5.46 13.00 8.83
C ALA A 72 -5.27 13.59 7.43
N ILE A 73 -4.25 14.40 7.29
CA ILE A 73 -3.87 15.00 6.01
C ILE A 73 -2.56 14.34 5.57
N VAL A 74 -2.61 13.62 4.46
CA VAL A 74 -1.43 13.00 3.89
C VAL A 74 -0.58 14.09 3.22
N ARG A 75 0.66 14.23 3.68
CA ARG A 75 1.62 15.20 3.16
C ARG A 75 2.49 14.62 2.06
N LYS A 76 2.92 13.37 2.24
CA LYS A 76 3.84 12.72 1.30
C LYS A 76 3.73 11.21 1.43
N ILE A 77 3.73 10.55 0.28
CA ILE A 77 3.88 9.09 0.18
C ILE A 77 5.10 8.83 -0.68
N ALA A 78 6.07 8.10 -0.15
CA ALA A 78 7.24 7.65 -0.90
C ALA A 78 7.31 6.14 -0.81
N ILE A 79 7.26 5.46 -1.96
CA ILE A 79 7.28 4.01 -2.00
C ILE A 79 8.38 3.49 -2.91
N ARG A 80 8.76 2.25 -2.64
CA ARG A 80 9.60 1.44 -3.52
C ARG A 80 8.90 0.12 -3.74
N LEU A 81 8.72 -0.26 -5.00
CA LEU A 81 8.20 -1.59 -5.35
C LEU A 81 9.31 -2.62 -5.26
N GLY A 82 8.96 -3.79 -4.74
CA GLY A 82 9.80 -4.98 -4.70
C GLY A 82 9.26 -6.05 -5.63
N VAL A 83 8.91 -7.22 -5.08
CA VAL A 83 8.36 -8.31 -5.88
C VAL A 83 6.94 -8.01 -6.35
N PRO A 84 6.51 -8.53 -7.52
CA PRO A 84 5.13 -8.36 -7.96
C PRO A 84 4.16 -9.08 -7.03
N CYS A 85 2.97 -8.52 -6.87
CA CYS A 85 1.86 -9.14 -6.17
C CYS A 85 0.85 -9.63 -7.22
N TYR A 86 0.78 -10.93 -7.41
CA TYR A 86 -0.05 -11.55 -8.43
C TYR A 86 -1.49 -11.74 -7.98
N ALA A 87 -2.39 -11.83 -8.95
CA ALA A 87 -3.77 -12.22 -8.70
C ALA A 87 -3.83 -13.55 -7.96
N GLY A 88 -4.71 -13.65 -6.97
CA GLY A 88 -4.86 -14.83 -6.12
C GLY A 88 -4.03 -14.81 -4.85
N ASP A 89 -3.19 -13.82 -4.67
CA ASP A 89 -2.37 -13.67 -3.47
C ASP A 89 -3.07 -12.84 -2.38
N THR A 90 -2.48 -12.81 -1.22
CA THR A 90 -2.88 -11.92 -0.12
C THR A 90 -1.74 -10.92 0.12
N LEU A 91 -2.08 -9.64 0.17
CA LEU A 91 -1.14 -8.57 0.48
C LEU A 91 -1.38 -8.11 1.91
N THR A 92 -0.40 -8.28 2.77
CA THR A 92 -0.50 -7.92 4.19
C THR A 92 0.38 -6.72 4.47
N PHE A 93 -0.25 -5.64 4.92
CA PHE A 93 0.44 -4.43 5.34
C PHE A 93 0.77 -4.48 6.83
N SER A 94 1.96 -4.02 7.15
CA SER A 94 2.39 -3.72 8.51
C SER A 94 3.02 -2.34 8.54
N GLY A 95 3.03 -1.71 9.70
CA GLY A 95 3.58 -0.38 9.82
C GLY A 95 4.03 -0.04 11.22
N THR A 96 4.96 0.90 11.29
CA THR A 96 5.51 1.40 12.54
C THR A 96 5.69 2.91 12.44
N VAL A 97 5.34 3.62 13.48
CA VAL A 97 5.59 5.07 13.57
C VAL A 97 7.09 5.30 13.71
N ALA A 98 7.71 5.90 12.71
CA ALA A 98 9.14 6.21 12.72
C ALA A 98 9.43 7.50 13.48
N ALA A 99 8.52 8.51 13.35
CA ALA A 99 8.61 9.77 14.06
C ALA A 99 7.21 10.23 14.44
N GLY A 100 7.01 10.56 15.69
CA GLY A 100 5.77 11.14 16.17
C GLY A 100 5.63 12.61 15.76
N PRO A 101 4.48 13.24 16.08
CA PRO A 101 4.19 14.60 15.63
C PRO A 101 5.20 15.64 16.15
N GLY A 102 5.74 15.48 17.34
CA GLY A 102 6.71 16.42 17.89
C GLY A 102 6.25 17.88 17.78
N SER A 103 7.19 18.81 17.70
CA SER A 103 6.91 20.23 17.53
C SER A 103 6.53 20.60 16.09
N GLY A 104 6.82 19.73 15.10
CA GLY A 104 6.48 19.97 13.70
C GLY A 104 5.07 19.60 13.31
N GLY A 105 4.36 18.85 14.16
CA GLY A 105 2.98 18.44 13.93
C GLY A 105 2.79 17.29 12.95
N ASP A 106 3.82 16.87 12.23
CA ASP A 106 3.75 15.76 11.28
C ASP A 106 4.25 14.45 11.89
N CYS A 107 3.59 13.38 11.50
CA CYS A 107 3.95 12.02 11.87
C CYS A 107 4.49 11.28 10.64
N VAL A 108 5.46 10.41 10.82
CA VAL A 108 6.00 9.56 9.75
C VAL A 108 5.77 8.11 10.10
N VAL A 109 5.17 7.36 9.18
CA VAL A 109 4.89 5.94 9.33
C VAL A 109 5.70 5.17 8.27
N GLU A 110 6.46 4.19 8.71
CA GLU A 110 7.11 3.22 7.82
C GLU A 110 6.13 2.09 7.55
N VAL A 111 5.97 1.73 6.27
CA VAL A 111 5.00 0.74 5.81
C VAL A 111 5.71 -0.33 5.00
N VAL A 112 5.31 -1.58 5.22
CA VAL A 112 5.72 -2.74 4.42
C VAL A 112 4.47 -3.49 4.00
N GLY A 113 4.36 -3.81 2.72
CA GLY A 113 3.34 -4.71 2.19
C GLY A 113 3.99 -6.00 1.70
N ARG A 114 3.58 -7.14 2.26
CA ARG A 114 4.16 -8.45 1.94
C ARG A 114 3.15 -9.34 1.25
N CYS A 115 3.64 -10.03 0.25
CA CYS A 115 2.90 -11.08 -0.43
C CYS A 115 3.70 -12.40 -0.37
N ARG A 116 3.20 -13.43 -1.04
CA ARG A 116 3.81 -14.76 -1.03
C ARG A 116 5.30 -14.73 -1.44
N LEU A 117 5.66 -13.87 -2.38
CA LEU A 117 7.02 -13.81 -2.92
C LEU A 117 7.97 -12.95 -2.08
N GLY A 118 7.47 -12.17 -1.13
CA GLY A 118 8.28 -11.30 -0.29
C GLY A 118 7.70 -9.89 -0.19
N ASP A 119 8.58 -8.91 0.01
CA ASP A 119 8.17 -7.51 0.12
C ASP A 119 7.74 -6.99 -1.25
N HIS A 120 6.44 -6.75 -1.40
CA HIS A 120 5.88 -6.12 -2.61
C HIS A 120 6.14 -4.62 -2.62
N VAL A 121 6.01 -3.98 -1.47
CA VAL A 121 6.18 -2.54 -1.33
C VAL A 121 6.78 -2.20 0.03
N THR A 122 7.67 -1.24 0.03
CA THR A 122 8.16 -0.58 1.25
C THR A 122 8.06 0.92 1.04
N GLY A 123 7.86 1.65 2.12
CA GLY A 123 7.80 3.10 1.98
C GLY A 123 7.53 3.82 3.28
N THR A 124 7.34 5.13 3.13
CA THR A 124 7.01 6.03 4.24
C THR A 124 5.83 6.89 3.87
N VAL A 125 5.00 7.18 4.85
CA VAL A 125 3.89 8.12 4.72
C VAL A 125 4.07 9.19 5.79
N ARG A 126 4.11 10.44 5.34
CA ARG A 126 4.09 11.59 6.25
C ARG A 126 2.69 12.18 6.26
N LEU A 127 2.15 12.38 7.43
CA LEU A 127 0.81 12.91 7.62
C LEU A 127 0.78 13.90 8.77
N ALA A 128 -0.15 14.84 8.67
CA ALA A 128 -0.44 15.83 9.70
C ALA A 128 -1.87 15.64 10.22
N GLY A 129 -2.12 16.02 11.44
CA GLY A 129 -3.43 15.85 12.08
C GLY A 129 -3.77 14.37 12.26
N GLY A 130 -5.02 14.10 12.60
CA GLY A 130 -5.43 12.76 12.94
C GLY A 130 -4.74 12.32 14.22
N GLY A 131 -4.76 11.09 14.40
CA GLY A 131 -4.25 10.40 15.55
C GLY A 131 -5.12 9.20 15.66
N ALA A 132 -4.57 8.05 15.93
CA ALA A 132 -5.37 6.86 16.07
C ALA A 132 -6.45 7.13 17.11
N ALA A 133 -7.66 7.12 16.66
CA ALA A 133 -8.80 7.28 17.53
C ALA A 133 -8.92 6.08 18.47
#